data_c839ad74f268ef91857af4d901b1dbed
#
_entry.id   c839ad74f268ef91857af4d901b1dbed
#
_cell.length_a   1.000
_cell.length_b   1.000
_cell.length_c   1.000
_cell.angle_alpha   90.00
_cell.angle_beta   90.00
_cell.angle_gamma   90.00
#
_symmetry.space_group_name_H-M   'P 1'
#
loop_
_entity.id
_entity.type
_entity.pdbx_description
1 polymer ?
#
loop_
_entity_poly.entity_id
_entity_poly.type
_entity_poly.pdbx_seq_one_letter_code
_entity_poly.pdbx_strand_id
1 'polypeptide(L)'
;MRHSLFAAIVASVLAVLAPAYAADPQTFKTEDSATAFCKTGNVVWFNPASKIYFDPGSQFYGKTKAGGFTCRAFADKAEFRANKGN
;
A
#
# COMPACT_ATOMS: atom_id res chain seq x y z
N MET A 1 3.04 49.40 -10.17
CA MET A 1 2.90 48.79 -9.99
C MET A 1 3.04 47.86 -9.59
N ARG A 2 3.01 47.66 -9.40
CA ARG A 2 2.99 46.81 -9.18
C ARG A 2 2.98 45.92 -8.60
N HIS A 3 2.88 45.59 -8.50
CA HIS A 3 2.75 44.73 -8.08
C HIS A 3 2.59 43.78 -7.87
N SER A 4 2.41 43.47 -7.90
CA SER A 4 2.11 42.61 -7.77
C SER A 4 2.37 41.68 -7.63
N LEU A 5 2.43 41.33 -7.65
CA LEU A 5 2.55 40.39 -7.56
C LEU A 5 2.65 39.57 -6.80
N PHE A 6 2.76 39.28 -6.62
CA PHE A 6 2.87 38.47 -5.94
C PHE A 6 2.40 37.66 -5.55
N ALA A 7 2.29 37.46 -5.44
CA ALA A 7 1.61 36.88 -4.95
C ALA A 7 1.52 35.67 -5.06
N ALA A 8 1.34 35.29 -5.44
CA ALA A 8 1.14 34.17 -5.68
C ALA A 8 1.72 33.27 -4.99
N ILE A 9 2.11 33.06 -5.08
CA ILE A 9 2.69 32.35 -4.56
C ILE A 9 2.46 31.53 -3.63
N VAL A 10 2.42 31.62 -3.12
CA VAL A 10 2.19 31.03 -2.14
C VAL A 10 1.52 29.93 -2.02
N ALA A 11 0.76 30.03 -2.23
CA ALA A 11 -0.12 29.10 -2.04
C ALA A 11 0.32 27.79 -2.18
N SER A 12 0.69 27.57 -3.11
CA SER A 12 1.06 26.38 -3.38
C SER A 12 1.44 25.55 -2.32
N VAL A 13 2.14 25.93 -1.70
CA VAL A 13 2.59 25.29 -0.75
C VAL A 13 1.89 24.36 -0.07
N LEU A 14 0.96 24.64 0.36
CA LEU A 14 0.25 23.86 1.09
C LEU A 14 -0.03 22.56 0.70
N ALA A 15 -0.20 22.39 -0.32
CA ALA A 15 -0.63 21.20 -0.77
C ALA A 15 0.18 20.10 -0.20
N VAL A 16 1.32 20.35 0.02
CA VAL A 16 2.11 19.43 0.49
C VAL A 16 1.76 18.77 1.67
N LEU A 17 0.91 19.22 2.34
CA LEU A 17 0.58 18.61 3.50
C LEU A 17 -0.14 17.35 3.33
N ALA A 18 0.26 16.53 2.51
CA ALA A 18 -0.39 15.28 2.33
C ALA A 18 -0.37 14.50 3.60
N PRO A 19 -1.28 13.64 3.77
CA PRO A 19 -1.42 12.88 4.96
C PRO A 19 -0.22 12.05 5.20
N ALA A 20 0.06 11.85 6.38
CA ALA A 20 1.16 11.08 6.69
C ALA A 20 0.91 9.62 6.70
N TYR A 21 -0.27 9.14 6.79
CA TYR A 21 -0.44 7.72 6.87
C TYR A 21 -0.33 7.08 5.50
N ALA A 22 0.11 5.90 5.48
CA ALA A 22 0.34 5.21 4.24
C ALA A 22 -0.94 4.74 3.61
N ALA A 23 -0.97 4.74 2.32
CA ALA A 23 -2.09 4.20 1.61
C ALA A 23 -1.92 2.69 1.55
N ASP A 24 -2.95 2.00 1.13
CA ASP A 24 -2.85 0.57 0.93
C ASP A 24 -1.85 0.31 -0.19
N PRO A 25 -1.22 -0.84 -0.17
CA PRO A 25 -0.24 -1.15 -1.22
C PRO A 25 -0.92 -1.39 -2.56
N GLN A 26 -0.14 -1.33 -3.61
CA GLN A 26 -0.64 -1.62 -4.94
C GLN A 26 -1.21 -3.04 -4.93
N THR A 27 -2.36 -3.21 -5.49
CA THR A 27 -3.09 -4.47 -5.41
C THR A 27 -3.27 -5.09 -6.78
N PHE A 28 -3.20 -6.41 -6.82
CA PHE A 28 -3.43 -7.16 -8.04
C PHE A 28 -4.69 -7.98 -7.88
N LYS A 29 -5.45 -8.17 -8.96
CA LYS A 29 -6.66 -8.89 -8.88
C LYS A 29 -6.51 -10.37 -8.62
N THR A 30 -5.45 -10.96 -9.10
CA THR A 30 -5.28 -12.39 -8.93
C THR A 30 -3.87 -12.66 -8.45
N GLU A 31 -3.72 -13.85 -7.88
CA GLU A 31 -2.42 -14.25 -7.44
C GLU A 31 -1.47 -14.39 -8.62
N ASP A 32 -1.98 -14.84 -9.76
CA ASP A 32 -1.13 -15.00 -10.94
C ASP A 32 -0.59 -13.66 -11.41
N SER A 33 -1.41 -12.63 -11.46
CA SER A 33 -0.91 -11.35 -11.90
C SER A 33 0.08 -10.77 -10.89
N ALA A 34 -0.15 -11.00 -9.61
CA ALA A 34 0.78 -10.56 -8.59
C ALA A 34 2.10 -11.29 -8.74
N THR A 35 2.06 -12.59 -8.98
CA THR A 35 3.28 -13.37 -9.13
C THR A 35 4.08 -12.92 -10.34
N ALA A 36 3.39 -12.61 -11.44
CA ALA A 36 4.09 -12.16 -12.63
C ALA A 36 4.86 -10.87 -12.37
N PHE A 37 4.30 -10.01 -11.54
CA PHE A 37 4.94 -8.74 -11.25
C PHE A 37 5.95 -8.86 -10.11
N CYS A 38 5.59 -9.53 -9.05
CA CYS A 38 6.41 -9.57 -7.84
C CYS A 38 7.44 -10.66 -7.83
N LYS A 39 7.34 -11.62 -8.71
CA LYS A 39 8.18 -12.78 -8.75
C LYS A 39 7.75 -13.82 -7.74
N THR A 40 8.10 -15.04 -8.02
CA THR A 40 7.69 -16.15 -7.18
C THR A 40 8.21 -15.98 -5.76
N GLY A 41 7.37 -16.26 -4.83
CA GLY A 41 7.77 -16.20 -3.43
C GLY A 41 7.61 -14.85 -2.78
N ASN A 42 7.22 -13.85 -3.55
CA ASN A 42 7.09 -12.52 -3.00
C ASN A 42 5.66 -11.98 -2.99
N VAL A 43 4.68 -12.84 -3.21
CA VAL A 43 3.29 -12.42 -3.18
C VAL A 43 2.72 -12.68 -1.80
N VAL A 44 1.98 -11.71 -1.29
CA VAL A 44 1.33 -11.85 0.00
C VAL A 44 -0.12 -11.37 -0.14
N TRP A 45 -0.94 -11.71 0.82
CA TRP A 45 -2.31 -11.21 0.89
C TRP A 45 -2.38 -10.24 2.06
N PHE A 46 -2.85 -9.03 1.84
CA PHE A 46 -2.90 -8.07 2.93
C PHE A 46 -4.34 -7.81 3.36
N ASN A 47 -4.52 -7.51 4.63
CA ASN A 47 -5.80 -7.15 5.19
C ASN A 47 -5.72 -5.72 5.68
N PRO A 48 -6.37 -4.77 5.01
CA PRO A 48 -6.24 -3.37 5.38
C PRO A 48 -6.83 -3.05 6.75
N ALA A 49 -7.77 -3.85 7.20
CA ALA A 49 -8.36 -3.57 8.51
C ALA A 49 -7.39 -3.81 9.64
N SER A 50 -6.55 -4.83 9.54
CA SER A 50 -5.62 -5.14 10.60
C SER A 50 -4.21 -4.65 10.31
N LYS A 51 -3.95 -4.26 9.09
CA LYS A 51 -2.62 -3.86 8.67
C LYS A 51 -1.64 -5.02 8.75
N ILE A 52 -2.13 -6.20 8.47
CA ILE A 52 -1.32 -7.41 8.50
C ILE A 52 -1.34 -8.07 7.15
N TYR A 53 -0.23 -8.65 6.74
CA TYR A 53 -0.22 -9.43 5.52
C TYR A 53 0.13 -10.89 5.82
N PHE A 54 -0.32 -11.77 4.94
CA PHE A 54 -0.21 -13.21 5.13
C PHE A 54 0.51 -13.85 3.97
N ASP A 55 1.35 -14.82 4.28
CA ASP A 55 2.03 -15.60 3.25
C ASP A 55 1.13 -16.69 2.71
N PRO A 56 1.42 -17.23 1.56
CA PRO A 56 0.59 -18.23 0.94
C PRO A 56 0.25 -19.44 1.81
N GLY A 57 1.06 -19.76 2.75
CA GLY A 57 0.76 -20.90 3.61
C GLY A 57 -0.18 -20.59 4.74
N SER A 58 -0.56 -19.34 4.92
CA SER A 58 -1.40 -18.97 6.04
C SER A 58 -2.85 -19.33 5.77
N GLN A 59 -3.58 -19.69 6.80
CA GLN A 59 -4.98 -20.00 6.66
C GLN A 59 -5.81 -18.78 6.25
N PHE A 60 -5.27 -17.58 6.43
CA PHE A 60 -6.01 -16.39 6.06
C PHE A 60 -5.63 -15.82 4.69
N TYR A 61 -4.72 -16.46 4.00
CA TYR A 61 -4.27 -16.00 2.70
C TYR A 61 -5.45 -16.00 1.72
N GLY A 62 -5.77 -14.86 1.19
CA GLY A 62 -6.87 -14.73 0.25
C GLY A 62 -8.25 -14.88 0.87
N LYS A 63 -8.33 -14.92 2.19
CA LYS A 63 -9.59 -15.22 2.83
C LYS A 63 -10.15 -14.21 3.79
N THR A 64 -9.58 -13.04 3.86
CA THR A 64 -10.18 -12.02 4.72
C THR A 64 -11.23 -11.27 3.92
N LYS A 65 -12.18 -10.64 4.61
CA LYS A 65 -13.26 -9.96 3.99
C LYS A 65 -12.82 -8.90 3.02
N ALA A 66 -11.82 -8.18 3.35
CA ALA A 66 -11.25 -7.18 2.46
C ALA A 66 -9.77 -7.48 2.33
N GLY A 67 -9.18 -7.08 1.25
CA GLY A 67 -7.75 -7.29 1.07
C GLY A 67 -7.41 -7.48 -0.38
N GLY A 68 -6.22 -7.95 -0.62
CA GLY A 68 -5.79 -8.18 -1.98
C GLY A 68 -4.42 -8.78 -2.03
N PHE A 69 -4.02 -9.18 -3.22
CA PHE A 69 -2.69 -9.70 -3.44
C PHE A 69 -1.75 -8.54 -3.74
N THR A 70 -0.57 -8.59 -3.19
CA THR A 70 0.42 -7.55 -3.42
C THR A 70 1.81 -8.13 -3.27
N CYS A 71 2.81 -7.36 -3.59
CA CYS A 71 4.18 -7.78 -3.37
C CYS A 71 4.56 -7.53 -1.92
N ARG A 72 5.32 -8.43 -1.33
CA ARG A 72 5.76 -8.27 0.04
C ARG A 72 6.44 -6.91 0.25
N ALA A 73 7.28 -6.50 -0.69
CA ALA A 73 7.97 -5.23 -0.56
C ALA A 73 6.98 -4.06 -0.54
N PHE A 74 5.89 -4.17 -1.28
CA PHE A 74 4.90 -3.11 -1.28
C PHE A 74 4.16 -3.08 0.06
N ALA A 75 3.86 -4.25 0.61
CA ALA A 75 3.19 -4.32 1.90
C ALA A 75 4.07 -3.74 3.00
N ASP A 76 5.35 -4.07 2.97
CA ASP A 76 6.27 -3.54 3.97
C ASP A 76 6.39 -2.02 3.84
N LYS A 77 6.45 -1.52 2.61
CA LYS A 77 6.56 -0.10 2.41
C LYS A 77 5.30 0.62 2.86
N ALA A 78 4.16 -0.02 2.77
CA ALA A 78 2.90 0.55 3.23
C ALA A 78 2.71 0.36 4.73
N GLU A 79 3.74 -0.16 5.39
CA GLU A 79 3.75 -0.34 6.84
C GLU A 79 2.79 -1.38 7.36
N PHE A 80 2.52 -2.38 6.55
CA PHE A 80 1.80 -3.54 7.02
C PHE A 80 2.81 -4.47 7.69
N ARG A 81 2.35 -5.28 8.61
CA ARG A 81 3.23 -6.21 9.31
C ARG A 81 2.93 -7.64 8.93
N ALA A 82 3.94 -8.46 8.94
CA ALA A 82 3.77 -9.86 8.63
C ALA A 82 2.98 -10.54 9.74
N ASN A 83 2.12 -11.46 9.34
CA ASN A 83 1.37 -12.22 10.31
C ASN A 83 2.34 -13.14 11.05
N LYS A 84 2.23 -13.17 12.36
CA LYS A 84 3.06 -14.02 13.11
C LYS A 84 2.36 -15.28 13.41
N GLY A 85 2.74 -16.30 13.07
CA GLY A 85 2.13 -17.52 13.41
C GLY A 85 1.05 -17.81 12.50
N ASN A 86 1.02 -18.14 11.59
CA ASN A 86 0.02 -18.60 10.72
C ASN A 86 -1.13 -17.69 10.52
#